data_df55d756a4449fbf2a0afe00e64cfa0e
#
_entry.id   df55d756a4449fbf2a0afe00e64cfa0e
#
_cell.length_a   1.000
_cell.length_b   1.000
_cell.length_c   1.000
_cell.angle_alpha   90.00
_cell.angle_beta   90.00
_cell.angle_gamma   90.00
#
_symmetry.space_group_name_H-M   'P 1'
#
loop_
_entity.id
_entity.type
_entity.pdbx_description
1 polymer ?
#
loop_
_entity_poly.entity_id
_entity_poly.type
_entity_poly.pdbx_seq_one_letter_code
_entity_poly.pdbx_strand_id
1 'polypeptide(L)'
;MSLFSQRTKELGIVSIILIIIFSNGLLFYLQNITEHDLRESLFEQQRQLQLASTKEISQHIGSDINLVISMLDGLGNSIYLQQGQLNGDKTKALVDQKYTQFNGIVDRLFVLDKDNIMTISLAPRGSDTFLGDDFTFRDWVKQTRTTLVPVFSNGFERQNAYRVFITLSVINRDTNKYIGMVGTSILTEPFFAHYGNINDVTSQSLLAFDKNATILAAGLNRNLVGENFFGDYAQQSINHNSILNNLTHTLLSGKEGYAVYNYGAGERLTTGYPIFVGGKPLYFIEVITPTSQIYSNVNNVLSIQRVKMFSLFAGASTVAIIVLLVLLRKWNIILRKEVKRRTRELEESYDEMKQYLETVLDEMKRKK
;
A
#
# COMPACT_ATOMS: atom_id res chain seq x y z
N MET A 1 32.36 20.15 -61.95
CA MET A 1 31.49 20.73 -60.92
C MET A 1 30.24 19.90 -60.58
N SER A 2 29.80 18.93 -61.35
CA SER A 2 28.57 18.14 -61.18
C SER A 2 28.64 17.02 -60.09
N LEU A 3 29.78 16.32 -59.99
CA LEU A 3 30.01 15.22 -59.04
C LEU A 3 29.99 15.68 -57.54
N PHE A 4 30.44 16.91 -57.28
CA PHE A 4 30.44 17.50 -55.91
C PHE A 4 29.02 17.82 -55.43
N SER A 5 28.13 18.24 -56.37
CA SER A 5 26.72 18.53 -56.05
C SER A 5 25.91 17.24 -55.75
N GLN A 6 26.22 16.13 -56.38
CA GLN A 6 25.51 14.87 -56.15
C GLN A 6 25.90 14.20 -54.83
N ARG A 7 27.20 14.16 -54.50
CA ARG A 7 27.68 13.68 -53.18
C ARG A 7 27.16 14.48 -52.00
N THR A 8 27.09 15.81 -52.11
CA THR A 8 26.50 16.66 -51.03
C THR A 8 25.03 16.41 -50.83
N LYS A 9 24.27 16.06 -51.86
CA LYS A 9 22.84 15.72 -51.78
C LYS A 9 22.59 14.35 -51.16
N GLU A 10 23.36 13.33 -51.53
CA GLU A 10 23.32 11.99 -50.92
C GLU A 10 23.72 12.03 -49.46
N LEU A 11 24.76 12.79 -49.09
CA LEU A 11 25.14 13.06 -47.71
C LEU A 11 24.00 13.74 -46.91
N GLY A 12 23.26 14.67 -47.50
CA GLY A 12 22.14 15.33 -46.87
C GLY A 12 20.98 14.39 -46.55
N ILE A 13 20.63 13.46 -47.48
CA ILE A 13 19.60 12.44 -47.23
C ILE A 13 20.02 11.49 -46.12
N VAL A 14 21.24 10.98 -46.18
CA VAL A 14 21.81 10.06 -45.18
C VAL A 14 21.82 10.76 -43.81
N SER A 15 22.21 12.04 -43.72
CA SER A 15 22.20 12.81 -42.50
C SER A 15 20.80 12.94 -41.91
N ILE A 16 19.76 13.21 -42.72
CA ILE A 16 18.37 13.30 -42.26
C ILE A 16 17.90 11.94 -41.71
N ILE A 17 18.18 10.84 -42.39
CA ILE A 17 17.85 9.49 -41.94
C ILE A 17 18.54 9.18 -40.60
N LEU A 18 19.83 9.50 -40.49
CA LEU A 18 20.58 9.31 -39.26
C LEU A 18 20.02 10.15 -38.09
N ILE A 19 19.61 11.40 -38.34
CA ILE A 19 18.97 12.26 -37.32
C ILE A 19 17.64 11.65 -36.87
N ILE A 20 16.82 11.13 -37.77
CA ILE A 20 15.55 10.46 -37.42
C ILE A 20 15.82 9.21 -36.56
N ILE A 21 16.76 8.37 -36.96
CA ILE A 21 17.14 7.15 -36.21
C ILE A 21 17.67 7.54 -34.82
N PHE A 22 18.59 8.50 -34.75
CA PHE A 22 19.18 8.95 -33.50
C PHE A 22 18.13 9.59 -32.57
N SER A 23 17.24 10.44 -33.11
CA SER A 23 16.15 11.05 -32.38
C SER A 23 15.20 10.02 -31.79
N ASN A 24 14.78 9.01 -32.57
CA ASN A 24 13.92 7.93 -32.04
C ASN A 24 14.66 7.06 -31.00
N GLY A 25 15.96 6.78 -31.20
CA GLY A 25 16.77 6.05 -30.20
C GLY A 25 16.91 6.82 -28.90
N LEU A 26 17.18 8.12 -28.97
CA LEU A 26 17.28 9.00 -27.80
C LEU A 26 15.95 9.07 -27.05
N LEU A 27 14.84 9.22 -27.77
CA LEU A 27 13.51 9.28 -27.19
C LEU A 27 13.14 7.96 -26.49
N PHE A 28 13.45 6.82 -27.11
CA PHE A 28 13.26 5.50 -26.49
C PHE A 28 14.09 5.34 -25.21
N TYR A 29 15.34 5.79 -25.22
CA TYR A 29 16.22 5.79 -24.04
C TYR A 29 15.66 6.66 -22.91
N LEU A 30 15.25 7.89 -23.22
CA LEU A 30 14.64 8.80 -22.25
C LEU A 30 13.32 8.23 -21.68
N GLN A 31 12.51 7.59 -22.50
CA GLN A 31 11.29 6.93 -22.03
C GLN A 31 11.60 5.82 -21.03
N ASN A 32 12.62 5.01 -21.27
CA ASN A 32 12.97 3.91 -20.38
C ASN A 32 13.44 4.42 -19.00
N ILE A 33 14.23 5.50 -18.96
CA ILE A 33 14.64 6.15 -17.72
C ILE A 33 13.42 6.73 -17.00
N THR A 34 12.57 7.50 -17.70
CA THR A 34 11.38 8.11 -17.11
C THR A 34 10.41 7.05 -16.57
N GLU A 35 10.28 5.90 -17.24
CA GLU A 35 9.44 4.80 -16.77
C GLU A 35 9.99 4.19 -15.47
N HIS A 36 11.30 4.06 -15.35
CA HIS A 36 11.94 3.55 -14.13
C HIS A 36 11.72 4.50 -12.94
N ASP A 37 12.04 5.79 -13.11
CA ASP A 37 11.89 6.81 -12.08
C ASP A 37 10.42 6.96 -11.64
N LEU A 38 9.50 6.90 -12.61
CA LEU A 38 8.07 6.96 -12.34
C LEU A 38 7.58 5.73 -11.57
N ARG A 39 8.10 4.55 -11.88
CA ARG A 39 7.78 3.31 -11.16
C ARG A 39 8.20 3.40 -9.71
N GLU A 40 9.42 3.84 -9.42
CA GLU A 40 9.91 4.06 -8.05
C GLU A 40 9.07 5.10 -7.31
N SER A 41 8.80 6.23 -7.96
CA SER A 41 7.99 7.29 -7.38
C SER A 41 6.57 6.83 -7.03
N LEU A 42 5.91 6.09 -7.93
CA LEU A 42 4.57 5.55 -7.70
C LEU A 42 4.56 4.48 -6.60
N PHE A 43 5.59 3.64 -6.53
CA PHE A 43 5.73 2.65 -5.45
C PHE A 43 5.89 3.36 -4.10
N GLU A 44 6.76 4.38 -4.04
CA GLU A 44 6.97 5.18 -2.84
C GLU A 44 5.70 5.91 -2.41
N GLN A 45 4.96 6.50 -3.36
CA GLN A 45 3.68 7.11 -3.08
C GLN A 45 2.68 6.09 -2.49
N GLN A 46 2.62 4.89 -3.06
CA GLN A 46 1.75 3.82 -2.58
C GLN A 46 2.12 3.36 -1.17
N ARG A 47 3.42 3.29 -0.87
CA ARG A 47 3.94 3.00 0.46
C ARG A 47 3.50 4.05 1.48
N GLN A 48 3.61 5.33 1.14
CA GLN A 48 3.18 6.43 2.01
C GLN A 48 1.67 6.42 2.25
N LEU A 49 0.88 6.16 1.21
CA LEU A 49 -0.58 6.03 1.33
C LEU A 49 -0.96 4.86 2.24
N GLN A 50 -0.30 3.70 2.11
CA GLN A 50 -0.56 2.56 2.97
C GLN A 50 -0.18 2.85 4.43
N LEU A 51 0.95 3.53 4.67
CA LEU A 51 1.36 3.92 6.03
C LEU A 51 0.36 4.90 6.66
N ALA A 52 -0.10 5.89 5.90
CA ALA A 52 -1.14 6.83 6.34
C ALA A 52 -2.45 6.09 6.68
N SER A 53 -2.89 5.17 5.84
CA SER A 53 -4.06 4.34 6.08
C SER A 53 -3.90 3.45 7.32
N THR A 54 -2.73 2.83 7.51
CA THR A 54 -2.42 2.04 8.72
C THR A 54 -2.51 2.89 9.99
N LYS A 55 -2.03 4.13 9.93
CA LYS A 55 -2.17 5.10 11.00
C LYS A 55 -3.63 5.42 11.32
N GLU A 56 -4.44 5.68 10.31
CA GLU A 56 -5.88 5.94 10.48
C GLU A 56 -6.58 4.74 11.12
N ILE A 57 -6.33 3.53 10.64
CA ILE A 57 -6.84 2.29 11.23
C ILE A 57 -6.45 2.19 12.71
N SER A 58 -5.18 2.44 13.03
CA SER A 58 -4.69 2.45 14.42
C SER A 58 -5.43 3.47 15.29
N GLN A 59 -5.68 4.68 14.78
CA GLN A 59 -6.40 5.73 15.49
C GLN A 59 -7.87 5.36 15.72
N HIS A 60 -8.53 4.74 14.74
CA HIS A 60 -9.90 4.24 14.89
C HIS A 60 -9.99 3.16 15.97
N ILE A 61 -9.09 2.17 15.93
CA ILE A 61 -9.02 1.13 16.98
C ILE A 61 -8.80 1.76 18.37
N GLY A 62 -7.86 2.70 18.47
CA GLY A 62 -7.57 3.40 19.71
C GLY A 62 -8.78 4.20 20.23
N SER A 63 -9.53 4.81 19.33
CA SER A 63 -10.76 5.55 19.65
C SER A 63 -11.86 4.62 20.19
N ASP A 64 -12.06 3.47 19.57
CA ASP A 64 -13.08 2.50 20.02
C ASP A 64 -12.71 1.87 21.36
N ILE A 65 -11.42 1.59 21.60
CA ILE A 65 -10.95 1.15 22.91
C ILE A 65 -11.17 2.25 23.98
N ASN A 66 -10.88 3.51 23.66
CA ASN A 66 -11.14 4.63 24.58
C ASN A 66 -12.64 4.82 24.85
N LEU A 67 -13.49 4.57 23.86
CA LEU A 67 -14.95 4.59 24.03
C LEU A 67 -15.40 3.49 25.01
N VAL A 68 -14.84 2.28 24.87
CA VAL A 68 -15.09 1.16 25.82
C VAL A 68 -14.64 1.53 27.24
N ILE A 69 -13.45 2.13 27.38
CA ILE A 69 -12.96 2.61 28.71
C ILE A 69 -13.91 3.65 29.31
N SER A 70 -14.34 4.61 28.50
CA SER A 70 -15.27 5.66 28.95
C SER A 70 -16.62 5.08 29.40
N MET A 71 -17.10 4.04 28.72
CA MET A 71 -18.29 3.30 29.09
C MET A 71 -18.12 2.57 30.43
N LEU A 72 -16.99 1.88 30.64
CA LEU A 72 -16.66 1.20 31.89
C LEU A 72 -16.52 2.21 33.05
N ASP A 73 -15.87 3.35 32.78
CA ASP A 73 -15.77 4.44 33.80
C ASP A 73 -17.13 4.97 34.17
N GLY A 74 -17.98 5.29 33.18
CA GLY A 74 -19.36 5.72 33.44
C GLY A 74 -20.20 4.69 34.22
N LEU A 75 -20.00 3.40 33.92
CA LEU A 75 -20.64 2.30 34.63
C LEU A 75 -20.13 2.21 36.07
N GLY A 76 -18.81 2.19 36.28
CA GLY A 76 -18.17 2.12 37.59
C GLY A 76 -18.53 3.32 38.49
N ASN A 77 -18.75 4.47 37.90
CA ASN A 77 -19.17 5.69 38.58
C ASN A 77 -20.70 5.82 38.75
N SER A 78 -21.50 4.84 38.32
CA SER A 78 -22.96 4.87 38.52
C SER A 78 -23.35 4.84 40.00
N ILE A 79 -24.46 5.50 40.35
CA ILE A 79 -24.92 5.58 41.72
C ILE A 79 -25.16 4.20 42.35
N TYR A 80 -25.62 3.23 41.57
CA TYR A 80 -25.91 1.89 42.09
C TYR A 80 -24.63 1.14 42.46
N LEU A 81 -23.60 1.17 41.60
CA LEU A 81 -22.33 0.54 41.93
C LEU A 81 -21.65 1.27 43.09
N GLN A 82 -21.68 2.61 43.11
CA GLN A 82 -21.09 3.42 44.18
C GLN A 82 -21.75 3.15 45.56
N GLN A 83 -23.02 2.76 45.58
CA GLN A 83 -23.72 2.32 46.79
C GLN A 83 -23.49 0.83 47.13
N GLY A 84 -22.63 0.13 46.42
CA GLY A 84 -22.33 -1.29 46.64
C GLY A 84 -23.41 -2.26 46.14
N GLN A 85 -24.35 -1.81 45.31
CA GLN A 85 -25.41 -2.65 44.71
C GLN A 85 -24.86 -3.43 43.49
N LEU A 86 -23.84 -4.25 43.68
CA LEU A 86 -23.10 -4.89 42.57
C LEU A 86 -23.87 -6.02 41.88
N ASN A 87 -24.96 -6.50 42.44
CA ASN A 87 -25.81 -7.56 41.90
C ASN A 87 -27.31 -7.22 41.84
N GLY A 88 -27.67 -5.97 42.19
CA GLY A 88 -29.06 -5.52 42.22
C GLY A 88 -29.70 -5.44 40.82
N ASP A 89 -31.04 -5.54 40.76
CA ASP A 89 -31.79 -5.52 39.51
C ASP A 89 -31.59 -4.22 38.71
N LYS A 90 -31.46 -3.09 39.39
CA LYS A 90 -31.16 -1.79 38.74
C LYS A 90 -29.77 -1.77 38.10
N THR A 91 -28.80 -2.38 38.77
CA THR A 91 -27.46 -2.52 38.23
C THR A 91 -27.44 -3.45 37.02
N LYS A 92 -28.14 -4.59 37.11
CA LYS A 92 -28.30 -5.53 35.96
C LYS A 92 -28.92 -4.81 34.77
N ALA A 93 -30.00 -4.06 34.96
CA ALA A 93 -30.66 -3.30 33.88
C ALA A 93 -29.72 -2.25 33.26
N LEU A 94 -28.92 -1.54 34.10
CA LEU A 94 -27.93 -0.59 33.60
C LEU A 94 -26.81 -1.27 32.78
N VAL A 95 -26.29 -2.40 33.27
CA VAL A 95 -25.27 -3.18 32.58
C VAL A 95 -25.80 -3.73 31.24
N ASP A 96 -27.07 -4.21 31.23
CA ASP A 96 -27.74 -4.68 30.02
C ASP A 96 -27.89 -3.56 28.96
N GLN A 97 -28.36 -2.40 29.40
CA GLN A 97 -28.44 -1.23 28.53
C GLN A 97 -27.08 -0.86 27.95
N LYS A 98 -26.01 -0.87 28.74
CA LYS A 98 -24.65 -0.56 28.29
C LYS A 98 -24.12 -1.64 27.35
N TYR A 99 -24.32 -2.91 27.64
CA TYR A 99 -23.92 -4.01 26.78
C TYR A 99 -24.59 -3.90 25.39
N THR A 100 -25.89 -3.60 25.35
CA THR A 100 -26.63 -3.43 24.09
C THR A 100 -26.09 -2.26 23.26
N GLN A 101 -25.61 -1.17 23.89
CA GLN A 101 -25.01 -0.03 23.19
C GLN A 101 -23.67 -0.38 22.51
N PHE A 102 -22.94 -1.38 23.01
CA PHE A 102 -21.62 -1.81 22.52
C PHE A 102 -21.65 -3.16 21.81
N ASN A 103 -22.84 -3.60 21.39
CA ASN A 103 -22.99 -4.85 20.64
C ASN A 103 -22.12 -4.82 19.36
N GLY A 104 -21.24 -5.82 19.25
CA GLY A 104 -20.30 -5.96 18.13
C GLY A 104 -18.86 -5.50 18.45
N ILE A 105 -18.63 -4.63 19.46
CA ILE A 105 -17.28 -4.26 19.89
C ILE A 105 -16.83 -5.14 21.03
N VAL A 106 -17.71 -5.38 22.01
CA VAL A 106 -17.41 -6.19 23.19
C VAL A 106 -18.10 -7.54 23.14
N ASP A 107 -17.39 -8.58 23.55
CA ASP A 107 -17.91 -9.94 23.66
C ASP A 107 -18.71 -10.13 24.96
N ARG A 108 -18.25 -9.51 26.04
CA ARG A 108 -18.85 -9.64 27.38
C ARG A 108 -18.72 -8.34 28.16
N LEU A 109 -19.74 -8.01 28.95
CA LEU A 109 -19.71 -6.97 29.98
C LEU A 109 -20.04 -7.60 31.33
N PHE A 110 -19.21 -7.34 32.36
CA PHE A 110 -19.36 -8.01 33.65
C PHE A 110 -19.02 -7.11 34.84
N VAL A 111 -19.50 -7.55 36.02
CA VAL A 111 -19.22 -6.93 37.32
C VAL A 111 -18.69 -8.02 38.26
N LEU A 112 -17.57 -7.77 38.93
CA LEU A 112 -17.08 -8.58 40.04
C LEU A 112 -17.31 -7.81 41.35
N ASP A 113 -17.61 -8.53 42.43
CA ASP A 113 -17.73 -7.95 43.77
C ASP A 113 -16.36 -7.73 44.42
N LYS A 114 -16.36 -7.31 45.69
CA LYS A 114 -15.16 -7.03 46.49
C LYS A 114 -14.26 -8.28 46.69
N ASP A 115 -14.85 -9.47 46.59
CA ASP A 115 -14.21 -10.76 46.74
C ASP A 115 -13.79 -11.34 45.36
N ASN A 116 -14.02 -10.59 44.27
CA ASN A 116 -13.77 -10.89 42.88
C ASN A 116 -14.61 -12.05 42.33
N ILE A 117 -15.78 -12.27 42.93
CA ILE A 117 -16.77 -13.20 42.38
C ILE A 117 -17.60 -12.50 41.31
N MET A 118 -17.88 -13.16 40.20
CA MET A 118 -18.68 -12.59 39.12
C MET A 118 -20.16 -12.52 39.51
N THR A 119 -20.68 -11.31 39.69
CA THR A 119 -22.07 -11.07 40.11
C THR A 119 -23.01 -10.71 38.99
N ILE A 120 -22.51 -10.10 37.93
CA ILE A 120 -23.23 -9.82 36.68
C ILE A 120 -22.32 -10.20 35.50
N SER A 121 -22.92 -10.85 34.49
CA SER A 121 -22.24 -11.17 33.26
C SER A 121 -23.24 -11.20 32.11
N LEU A 122 -23.04 -10.31 31.15
CA LEU A 122 -23.78 -10.27 29.90
C LEU A 122 -22.85 -10.71 28.76
N ALA A 123 -23.30 -11.66 27.98
CA ALA A 123 -22.58 -12.27 26.87
C ALA A 123 -23.57 -12.70 25.78
N PRO A 124 -23.11 -13.02 24.58
CA PRO A 124 -23.98 -13.55 23.52
C PRO A 124 -24.76 -14.79 24.01
N ARG A 125 -25.96 -14.99 23.47
CA ARG A 125 -26.80 -16.16 23.79
C ARG A 125 -26.04 -17.46 23.58
N GLY A 126 -26.12 -18.37 24.55
CA GLY A 126 -25.42 -19.67 24.52
C GLY A 126 -23.98 -19.65 25.01
N SER A 127 -23.44 -18.47 25.35
CA SER A 127 -22.14 -18.38 26.01
C SER A 127 -22.25 -18.68 27.49
N ASP A 128 -21.20 -19.27 28.09
CA ASP A 128 -21.09 -19.42 29.53
C ASP A 128 -21.08 -18.04 30.21
N THR A 129 -21.90 -17.87 31.25
CA THR A 129 -22.01 -16.58 31.95
C THR A 129 -20.95 -16.40 33.01
N PHE A 130 -20.33 -17.45 33.52
CA PHE A 130 -19.35 -17.46 34.62
C PHE A 130 -19.87 -16.81 35.93
N LEU A 131 -21.20 -16.72 36.07
CA LEU A 131 -21.81 -16.18 37.28
C LEU A 131 -21.44 -17.05 38.49
N GLY A 132 -20.94 -16.43 39.54
CA GLY A 132 -20.49 -17.12 40.76
C GLY A 132 -19.06 -17.61 40.72
N ASP A 133 -18.37 -17.51 39.58
CA ASP A 133 -16.97 -17.91 39.46
C ASP A 133 -16.06 -16.90 40.19
N ASP A 134 -15.02 -17.45 40.85
CA ASP A 134 -13.94 -16.69 41.48
C ASP A 134 -12.84 -16.36 40.46
N PHE A 135 -12.51 -15.08 40.33
CA PHE A 135 -11.46 -14.58 39.42
C PHE A 135 -10.21 -14.05 40.17
N THR A 136 -10.11 -14.25 41.49
CA THR A 136 -9.03 -13.72 42.34
C THR A 136 -7.63 -14.17 41.85
N PHE A 137 -7.53 -15.34 41.21
CA PHE A 137 -6.27 -15.87 40.72
C PHE A 137 -5.74 -15.15 39.47
N ARG A 138 -6.57 -14.40 38.77
CA ARG A 138 -6.20 -13.72 37.53
C ARG A 138 -5.33 -12.48 37.79
N ASP A 139 -4.24 -12.34 37.03
CA ASP A 139 -3.31 -11.23 37.21
C ASP A 139 -3.94 -9.87 36.94
N TRP A 140 -4.82 -9.75 35.91
CA TRP A 140 -5.54 -8.53 35.65
C TRP A 140 -6.50 -8.14 36.79
N VAL A 141 -7.06 -9.09 37.53
CA VAL A 141 -7.87 -8.82 38.75
C VAL A 141 -7.00 -8.24 39.84
N LYS A 142 -5.83 -8.88 40.11
CA LYS A 142 -4.88 -8.38 41.13
C LYS A 142 -4.41 -6.98 40.81
N GLN A 143 -4.12 -6.68 39.54
CA GLN A 143 -3.72 -5.35 39.10
C GLN A 143 -4.84 -4.35 39.23
N THR A 144 -6.08 -4.67 38.83
CA THR A 144 -7.24 -3.76 38.90
C THR A 144 -7.54 -3.36 40.32
N ARG A 145 -7.39 -4.24 41.30
CA ARG A 145 -7.62 -3.91 42.74
C ARG A 145 -6.67 -2.85 43.29
N THR A 146 -5.49 -2.69 42.68
CA THR A 146 -4.42 -1.81 43.21
C THR A 146 -4.27 -0.53 42.43
N THR A 147 -5.05 -0.35 41.32
CA THR A 147 -4.93 0.81 40.45
C THR A 147 -6.30 1.44 40.19
N LEU A 148 -6.31 2.77 39.93
CA LEU A 148 -7.49 3.54 39.53
C LEU A 148 -7.55 3.76 38.00
N VAL A 149 -6.55 3.24 37.26
CA VAL A 149 -6.50 3.35 35.79
C VAL A 149 -6.99 2.05 35.17
N PRO A 150 -7.45 2.08 33.91
CA PRO A 150 -7.82 0.87 33.17
C PRO A 150 -6.69 -0.14 33.13
N VAL A 151 -7.01 -1.41 33.40
CA VAL A 151 -6.09 -2.53 33.30
C VAL A 151 -6.46 -3.36 32.07
N PHE A 152 -5.46 -3.68 31.28
CA PHE A 152 -5.56 -4.50 30.08
C PHE A 152 -4.88 -5.85 30.33
N SER A 153 -5.60 -6.93 30.14
CA SER A 153 -4.98 -8.26 30.23
C SER A 153 -4.09 -8.50 29.00
N ASN A 154 -3.11 -9.39 29.16
CA ASN A 154 -2.55 -10.06 28.00
C ASN A 154 -3.66 -10.85 27.27
N GLY A 155 -3.47 -11.10 25.98
CA GLY A 155 -4.35 -11.99 25.25
C GLY A 155 -4.28 -13.41 25.82
N PHE A 156 -5.40 -14.10 25.89
CA PHE A 156 -5.44 -15.51 26.27
C PHE A 156 -6.61 -16.24 25.61
N GLU A 157 -6.43 -17.53 25.42
CA GLU A 157 -7.47 -18.39 24.85
C GLU A 157 -8.46 -18.85 25.93
N ARG A 158 -9.74 -18.79 25.61
CA ARG A 158 -10.83 -19.40 26.38
C ARG A 158 -11.97 -19.76 25.43
N GLN A 159 -12.51 -20.97 25.53
CA GLN A 159 -13.59 -21.46 24.71
C GLN A 159 -13.28 -21.36 23.21
N ASN A 160 -12.09 -21.79 22.80
CA ASN A 160 -11.59 -21.75 21.43
C ASN A 160 -11.60 -20.35 20.77
N ALA A 161 -11.52 -19.30 21.60
CA ALA A 161 -11.42 -17.94 21.12
C ALA A 161 -10.45 -17.12 21.95
N TYR A 162 -9.65 -16.30 21.28
CA TYR A 162 -8.66 -15.46 21.90
C TYR A 162 -9.29 -14.15 22.33
N ARG A 163 -9.01 -13.69 23.56
CA ARG A 163 -9.63 -12.52 24.21
C ARG A 163 -8.62 -11.65 24.91
N VAL A 164 -8.94 -10.37 25.00
CA VAL A 164 -8.34 -9.42 25.94
C VAL A 164 -9.42 -8.89 26.87
N PHE A 165 -9.05 -8.60 28.11
CA PHE A 165 -9.95 -8.01 29.10
C PHE A 165 -9.54 -6.56 29.38
N ILE A 166 -10.52 -5.70 29.52
CA ILE A 166 -10.37 -4.31 29.99
C ILE A 166 -11.17 -4.18 31.26
N THR A 167 -10.53 -3.77 32.34
CA THR A 167 -11.16 -3.71 33.65
C THR A 167 -10.85 -2.39 34.35
N LEU A 168 -11.80 -1.94 35.20
CA LEU A 168 -11.69 -0.76 36.03
C LEU A 168 -12.16 -1.08 37.46
N SER A 169 -11.41 -0.62 38.45
CA SER A 169 -11.84 -0.71 39.86
C SER A 169 -13.06 0.16 40.13
N VAL A 170 -13.98 -0.34 40.96
CA VAL A 170 -15.08 0.44 41.53
C VAL A 170 -14.71 0.78 42.96
N ILE A 171 -14.54 2.07 43.22
CA ILE A 171 -14.17 2.61 44.51
C ILE A 171 -15.37 3.37 45.08
N ASN A 172 -15.80 3.01 46.28
CA ASN A 172 -16.86 3.75 46.96
C ASN A 172 -16.37 5.17 47.28
N ARG A 173 -17.11 6.20 46.84
CA ARG A 173 -16.68 7.60 46.94
C ARG A 173 -16.64 8.11 48.39
N ASP A 174 -17.53 7.59 49.27
CA ASP A 174 -17.64 8.07 50.64
C ASP A 174 -16.55 7.46 51.52
N THR A 175 -16.20 6.20 51.28
CA THR A 175 -15.24 5.45 52.11
C THR A 175 -13.86 5.29 51.48
N ASN A 176 -13.71 5.66 50.22
CA ASN A 176 -12.51 5.45 49.41
C ASN A 176 -12.00 4.00 49.42
N LYS A 177 -12.90 3.03 49.57
CA LYS A 177 -12.56 1.59 49.59
C LYS A 177 -12.94 0.94 48.29
N TYR A 178 -12.12 -0.02 47.86
CA TYR A 178 -12.44 -0.95 46.78
C TYR A 178 -13.69 -1.76 47.15
N ILE A 179 -14.68 -1.78 46.26
CA ILE A 179 -15.94 -2.50 46.47
C ILE A 179 -16.21 -3.52 45.35
N GLY A 180 -15.40 -3.51 44.30
CA GLY A 180 -15.52 -4.42 43.15
C GLY A 180 -14.88 -3.85 41.93
N MET A 181 -15.18 -4.44 40.79
CA MET A 181 -14.72 -3.95 39.49
C MET A 181 -15.76 -4.17 38.38
N VAL A 182 -15.70 -3.33 37.38
CA VAL A 182 -16.40 -3.51 36.13
C VAL A 182 -15.39 -3.91 35.04
N GLY A 183 -15.80 -4.74 34.10
CA GLY A 183 -14.91 -5.17 33.04
C GLY A 183 -15.64 -5.66 31.81
N THR A 184 -14.91 -5.71 30.75
CA THR A 184 -15.36 -6.26 29.47
C THR A 184 -14.32 -7.17 28.88
N SER A 185 -14.75 -8.09 28.01
CA SER A 185 -13.87 -8.83 27.12
C SER A 185 -14.11 -8.46 25.66
N ILE A 186 -13.07 -8.52 24.88
CA ILE A 186 -13.08 -8.31 23.45
C ILE A 186 -12.51 -9.56 22.79
N LEU A 187 -13.25 -10.14 21.83
CA LEU A 187 -12.73 -11.19 20.95
C LEU A 187 -11.74 -10.54 19.98
N THR A 188 -10.47 -10.93 20.05
CA THR A 188 -9.40 -10.22 19.35
C THR A 188 -9.50 -10.35 17.84
N GLU A 189 -9.72 -11.57 17.33
CA GLU A 189 -9.77 -11.82 15.91
C GLU A 189 -10.92 -11.06 15.21
N PRO A 190 -12.21 -11.19 15.61
CA PRO A 190 -13.29 -10.42 14.96
C PRO A 190 -13.12 -8.92 15.14
N PHE A 191 -12.63 -8.46 16.29
CA PHE A 191 -12.41 -7.04 16.56
C PHE A 191 -11.39 -6.44 15.57
N PHE A 192 -10.21 -7.01 15.46
CA PHE A 192 -9.19 -6.50 14.55
C PHE A 192 -9.52 -6.76 13.06
N ALA A 193 -10.19 -7.87 12.75
CA ALA A 193 -10.63 -8.17 11.39
C ALA A 193 -11.64 -7.14 10.86
N HIS A 194 -12.45 -6.55 11.74
CA HIS A 194 -13.38 -5.47 11.37
C HIS A 194 -12.65 -4.30 10.68
N TYR A 195 -11.46 -3.96 11.15
CA TYR A 195 -10.65 -2.87 10.59
C TYR A 195 -9.80 -3.30 9.39
N GLY A 196 -9.57 -4.59 9.20
CA GLY A 196 -8.81 -5.11 8.05
C GLY A 196 -9.52 -4.96 6.70
N ASN A 197 -10.83 -4.73 6.69
CA ASN A 197 -11.67 -4.60 5.48
C ASN A 197 -12.06 -3.15 5.13
N ILE A 198 -11.50 -2.15 5.82
CA ILE A 198 -11.94 -0.74 5.68
C ILE A 198 -11.64 -0.15 4.30
N ASN A 199 -10.65 -0.68 3.59
CA ASN A 199 -10.17 -0.08 2.34
C ASN A 199 -10.65 -0.78 1.06
N ASP A 200 -11.65 -1.68 1.11
CA ASP A 200 -12.17 -2.47 -0.04
C ASP A 200 -11.06 -3.20 -0.87
N VAL A 201 -9.85 -3.29 -0.32
CA VAL A 201 -8.72 -3.94 -0.98
C VAL A 201 -8.72 -5.41 -0.59
N THR A 202 -9.31 -6.24 -1.41
CA THR A 202 -9.54 -7.68 -1.20
C THR A 202 -8.29 -8.51 -0.91
N SER A 203 -7.10 -7.95 -1.02
CA SER A 203 -5.82 -8.63 -0.81
C SER A 203 -5.00 -8.08 0.37
N GLN A 204 -5.50 -7.07 1.09
CA GLN A 204 -4.86 -6.60 2.31
C GLN A 204 -5.21 -7.51 3.48
N SER A 205 -4.22 -7.76 4.35
CA SER A 205 -4.39 -8.52 5.58
C SER A 205 -3.88 -7.73 6.76
N LEU A 206 -4.58 -7.83 7.88
CA LEU A 206 -4.17 -7.21 9.12
C LEU A 206 -3.57 -8.25 10.07
N LEU A 207 -2.43 -7.92 10.66
CA LEU A 207 -1.83 -8.60 11.80
C LEU A 207 -1.90 -7.64 13.00
N ALA A 208 -2.30 -8.14 14.16
CA ALA A 208 -2.29 -7.38 15.41
C ALA A 208 -1.59 -8.17 16.52
N PHE A 209 -0.85 -7.47 17.37
CA PHE A 209 -0.16 -8.08 18.51
C PHE A 209 -0.12 -7.14 19.71
N ASP A 210 0.08 -7.72 20.90
CA ASP A 210 0.22 -6.99 22.15
C ASP A 210 1.69 -6.58 22.42
N LYS A 211 1.92 -5.89 23.54
CA LYS A 211 3.25 -5.44 23.96
C LYS A 211 4.26 -6.58 24.22
N ASN A 212 3.79 -7.80 24.39
CA ASN A 212 4.62 -9.00 24.57
C ASN A 212 4.86 -9.72 23.24
N ALA A 213 4.46 -9.10 22.11
CA ALA A 213 4.46 -9.71 20.79
C ALA A 213 3.55 -10.94 20.66
N THR A 214 2.54 -11.09 21.52
CA THR A 214 1.52 -12.12 21.35
C THR A 214 0.59 -11.73 20.24
N ILE A 215 0.42 -12.58 19.24
CA ILE A 215 -0.43 -12.33 18.08
C ILE A 215 -1.90 -12.41 18.50
N LEU A 216 -2.62 -11.32 18.31
CA LEU A 216 -4.04 -11.15 18.68
C LEU A 216 -4.98 -11.41 17.49
N ALA A 217 -4.52 -11.13 16.29
CA ALA A 217 -5.24 -11.39 15.05
C ALA A 217 -4.24 -11.59 13.91
N ALA A 218 -4.52 -12.50 12.99
CA ALA A 218 -3.66 -12.81 11.84
C ALA A 218 -4.50 -13.19 10.63
N GLY A 219 -4.80 -12.20 9.79
CA GLY A 219 -5.66 -12.38 8.61
C GLY A 219 -5.13 -13.36 7.57
N LEU A 220 -3.80 -13.55 7.48
CA LEU A 220 -3.18 -14.50 6.55
C LEU A 220 -3.12 -15.94 7.09
N ASN A 221 -2.94 -16.10 8.39
CA ASN A 221 -2.81 -17.42 9.02
C ASN A 221 -3.36 -17.36 10.45
N ARG A 222 -4.61 -17.76 10.61
CA ARG A 222 -5.32 -17.74 11.90
C ARG A 222 -4.68 -18.62 12.96
N ASN A 223 -3.91 -19.64 12.56
CA ASN A 223 -3.23 -20.53 13.51
C ASN A 223 -2.11 -19.84 14.29
N LEU A 224 -1.73 -18.62 13.88
CA LEU A 224 -0.76 -17.82 14.62
C LEU A 224 -1.37 -17.04 15.79
N VAL A 225 -2.69 -16.95 15.89
CA VAL A 225 -3.35 -16.25 16.99
C VAL A 225 -3.05 -16.97 18.32
N GLY A 226 -2.53 -16.21 19.28
CA GLY A 226 -2.07 -16.72 20.56
C GLY A 226 -0.59 -17.05 20.62
N GLU A 227 0.07 -17.20 19.48
CA GLU A 227 1.50 -17.45 19.43
C GLU A 227 2.30 -16.16 19.69
N ASN A 228 3.52 -16.32 20.21
CA ASN A 228 4.44 -15.21 20.27
C ASN A 228 5.08 -15.00 18.90
N PHE A 229 5.08 -13.77 18.40
CA PHE A 229 5.65 -13.46 17.08
C PHE A 229 7.12 -13.90 16.93
N PHE A 230 7.90 -13.81 18.00
CA PHE A 230 9.30 -14.23 18.01
C PHE A 230 9.49 -15.71 18.43
N GLY A 231 8.40 -16.44 18.69
CA GLY A 231 8.42 -17.87 19.00
C GLY A 231 8.69 -18.72 17.76
N ASP A 232 9.19 -19.93 17.97
CA ASP A 232 9.63 -20.83 16.89
C ASP A 232 8.55 -21.07 15.83
N TYR A 233 7.30 -21.28 16.25
CA TYR A 233 6.20 -21.55 15.32
C TYR A 233 5.90 -20.36 14.40
N ALA A 234 5.81 -19.17 14.96
CA ALA A 234 5.59 -17.96 14.18
C ALA A 234 6.80 -17.64 13.29
N GLN A 235 8.03 -17.78 13.82
CA GLN A 235 9.26 -17.55 13.08
C GLN A 235 9.45 -18.53 11.92
N GLN A 236 9.10 -19.80 12.08
CA GLN A 236 9.10 -20.78 10.99
C GLN A 236 8.11 -20.36 9.89
N SER A 237 6.94 -19.86 10.24
CA SER A 237 5.92 -19.43 9.26
C SER A 237 6.39 -18.27 8.38
N ILE A 238 7.25 -17.39 8.89
CA ILE A 238 7.83 -16.26 8.17
C ILE A 238 9.27 -16.50 7.70
N ASN A 239 9.75 -17.73 7.79
CA ASN A 239 11.10 -18.13 7.41
C ASN A 239 12.20 -17.27 8.09
N HIS A 240 12.04 -16.98 9.39
CA HIS A 240 12.95 -16.15 10.19
C HIS A 240 13.34 -14.82 9.53
N ASN A 241 12.38 -14.16 8.88
CA ASN A 241 12.63 -12.96 8.09
C ASN A 241 13.10 -11.79 8.97
N SER A 242 14.38 -11.43 8.84
CA SER A 242 15.02 -10.41 9.67
C SER A 242 14.44 -8.99 9.42
N ILE A 243 13.97 -8.69 8.19
CA ILE A 243 13.40 -7.38 7.84
C ILE A 243 12.06 -7.20 8.57
N LEU A 244 11.22 -8.24 8.56
CA LEU A 244 9.95 -8.24 9.28
C LEU A 244 10.16 -8.22 10.81
N ASN A 245 11.13 -8.99 11.32
CA ASN A 245 11.49 -8.95 12.74
C ASN A 245 11.92 -7.54 13.19
N ASN A 246 12.71 -6.84 12.40
CA ASN A 246 13.12 -5.47 12.67
C ASN A 246 11.95 -4.49 12.66
N LEU A 247 10.99 -4.65 11.75
CA LEU A 247 9.75 -3.86 11.76
C LEU A 247 8.99 -4.08 13.07
N THR A 248 8.74 -5.33 13.45
CA THR A 248 8.02 -5.66 14.69
C THR A 248 8.73 -5.10 15.93
N HIS A 249 10.07 -5.18 16.01
CA HIS A 249 10.83 -4.52 17.08
C HIS A 249 10.66 -3.00 17.08
N THR A 250 10.62 -2.37 15.90
CA THR A 250 10.39 -0.92 15.76
C THR A 250 9.01 -0.55 16.29
N LEU A 251 7.98 -1.32 15.93
CA LEU A 251 6.62 -1.10 16.42
C LEU A 251 6.52 -1.25 17.94
N LEU A 252 7.10 -2.31 18.52
CA LEU A 252 7.14 -2.53 19.96
C LEU A 252 7.84 -1.41 20.72
N SER A 253 8.76 -0.68 20.07
CA SER A 253 9.35 0.55 20.63
C SER A 253 8.42 1.77 20.57
N GLY A 254 7.20 1.63 20.06
CA GLY A 254 6.21 2.70 19.93
C GLY A 254 6.38 3.57 18.68
N LYS A 255 7.14 3.12 17.67
CA LYS A 255 7.41 3.85 16.43
C LYS A 255 6.68 3.19 15.26
N GLU A 256 6.27 3.99 14.28
CA GLU A 256 5.76 3.51 13.00
C GLU A 256 6.90 2.99 12.11
N GLY A 257 6.57 2.14 11.14
CA GLY A 257 7.54 1.61 10.22
C GLY A 257 6.92 0.89 9.03
N TYR A 258 7.78 0.45 8.13
CA TYR A 258 7.41 -0.41 7.01
C TYR A 258 8.52 -1.42 6.71
N ALA A 259 8.15 -2.47 6.00
CA ALA A 259 9.06 -3.50 5.51
C ALA A 259 8.62 -3.98 4.13
N VAL A 260 9.58 -4.23 3.25
CA VAL A 260 9.36 -4.96 1.99
C VAL A 260 10.17 -6.24 2.08
N TYR A 261 9.51 -7.39 1.94
CA TYR A 261 10.12 -8.70 2.16
C TYR A 261 9.43 -9.80 1.36
N ASN A 262 10.14 -10.89 1.12
CA ASN A 262 9.56 -12.08 0.48
C ASN A 262 8.89 -12.98 1.52
N TYR A 263 7.65 -13.41 1.23
CA TYR A 263 6.90 -14.35 2.03
C TYR A 263 6.07 -15.29 1.15
N GLY A 264 6.32 -16.59 1.27
CA GLY A 264 5.62 -17.60 0.47
C GLY A 264 5.80 -17.38 -1.03
N ALA A 265 4.72 -17.15 -1.74
CA ALA A 265 4.69 -17.05 -3.20
C ALA A 265 5.08 -15.66 -3.75
N GLY A 266 5.51 -14.69 -2.94
CA GLY A 266 5.85 -13.38 -3.47
C GLY A 266 6.30 -12.35 -2.45
N GLU A 267 6.68 -11.20 -2.96
CA GLU A 267 7.09 -10.04 -2.18
C GLU A 267 5.87 -9.33 -1.60
N ARG A 268 6.01 -8.77 -0.39
CA ARG A 268 4.98 -8.05 0.35
C ARG A 268 5.51 -6.73 0.88
N LEU A 269 4.64 -5.72 0.85
CA LEU A 269 4.79 -4.49 1.60
C LEU A 269 3.98 -4.60 2.88
N THR A 270 4.61 -4.42 4.02
CA THR A 270 3.96 -4.31 5.33
C THR A 270 4.23 -2.93 5.90
N THR A 271 3.17 -2.27 6.37
CA THR A 271 3.26 -1.02 7.12
C THR A 271 2.69 -1.24 8.51
N GLY A 272 3.35 -0.72 9.52
CA GLY A 272 2.96 -0.92 10.90
C GLY A 272 2.80 0.38 11.68
N TYR A 273 1.85 0.37 12.62
CA TYR A 273 1.59 1.51 13.49
C TYR A 273 1.18 1.05 14.91
N PRO A 274 1.68 1.72 15.98
CA PRO A 274 1.25 1.46 17.34
C PRO A 274 -0.15 2.05 17.61
N ILE A 275 -0.99 1.32 18.36
CA ILE A 275 -2.30 1.78 18.81
C ILE A 275 -2.12 2.43 20.19
N PHE A 276 -2.39 3.72 20.25
CA PHE A 276 -2.28 4.49 21.49
C PHE A 276 -3.60 4.54 22.23
N VAL A 277 -3.54 4.17 23.52
CA VAL A 277 -4.66 4.27 24.46
C VAL A 277 -4.19 5.02 25.70
N GLY A 278 -4.86 6.11 26.05
CA GLY A 278 -4.41 6.98 27.14
C GLY A 278 -2.99 7.54 26.94
N GLY A 279 -2.58 7.76 25.68
CA GLY A 279 -1.26 8.30 25.32
C GLY A 279 -0.10 7.30 25.36
N LYS A 280 -0.38 6.01 25.65
CA LYS A 280 0.64 4.94 25.66
C LYS A 280 0.36 3.90 24.57
N PRO A 281 1.39 3.36 23.92
CA PRO A 281 1.20 2.26 22.96
C PRO A 281 0.74 1.01 23.73
N LEU A 282 -0.38 0.44 23.31
CA LEU A 282 -0.99 -0.72 23.97
C LEU A 282 -0.95 -1.96 23.07
N TYR A 283 -1.34 -1.78 21.84
CA TYR A 283 -1.34 -2.81 20.79
C TYR A 283 -0.63 -2.28 19.56
N PHE A 284 -0.36 -3.16 18.62
CA PHE A 284 0.35 -2.83 17.39
C PHE A 284 -0.33 -3.53 16.23
N ILE A 285 -0.44 -2.83 15.11
CA ILE A 285 -1.00 -3.41 13.89
C ILE A 285 0.00 -3.33 12.75
N GLU A 286 -0.07 -4.32 11.88
CA GLU A 286 0.59 -4.38 10.60
C GLU A 286 -0.45 -4.61 9.51
N VAL A 287 -0.40 -3.80 8.46
CA VAL A 287 -1.20 -3.99 7.24
C VAL A 287 -0.27 -4.52 6.16
N ILE A 288 -0.61 -5.70 5.66
CA ILE A 288 0.21 -6.49 4.74
C ILE A 288 -0.45 -6.50 3.37
N THR A 289 0.27 -6.07 2.33
CA THR A 289 -0.21 -6.05 0.93
C THR A 289 0.79 -6.76 0.03
N PRO A 290 0.36 -7.69 -0.85
CA PRO A 290 1.24 -8.22 -1.89
C PRO A 290 1.71 -7.12 -2.83
N THR A 291 3.03 -7.01 -3.07
CA THR A 291 3.59 -5.99 -3.97
C THR A 291 3.12 -6.17 -5.42
N SER A 292 2.77 -7.40 -5.82
CA SER A 292 2.17 -7.68 -7.13
C SER A 292 0.91 -6.86 -7.40
N GLN A 293 0.09 -6.60 -6.38
CA GLN A 293 -1.08 -5.74 -6.50
C GLN A 293 -0.69 -4.27 -6.66
N ILE A 294 0.29 -3.82 -5.89
CA ILE A 294 0.84 -2.47 -6.01
C ILE A 294 1.40 -2.27 -7.42
N TYR A 295 2.22 -3.21 -7.90
CA TYR A 295 2.78 -3.17 -9.25
C TYR A 295 1.72 -3.27 -10.35
N SER A 296 0.63 -4.00 -10.15
CA SER A 296 -0.49 -4.04 -11.09
C SER A 296 -1.11 -2.65 -11.27
N ASN A 297 -1.37 -1.93 -10.18
CA ASN A 297 -1.90 -0.57 -10.22
C ASN A 297 -0.90 0.39 -10.89
N VAL A 298 0.38 0.31 -10.51
CA VAL A 298 1.46 1.09 -11.11
C VAL A 298 1.58 0.79 -12.61
N ASN A 299 1.59 -0.48 -13.02
CA ASN A 299 1.67 -0.90 -14.42
C ASN A 299 0.49 -0.40 -15.25
N ASN A 300 -0.72 -0.31 -14.69
CA ASN A 300 -1.87 0.29 -15.38
C ASN A 300 -1.63 1.76 -15.71
N VAL A 301 -1.12 2.54 -14.77
CA VAL A 301 -0.76 3.96 -15.00
C VAL A 301 0.35 4.07 -16.04
N LEU A 302 1.42 3.26 -15.91
CA LEU A 302 2.54 3.23 -16.85
C LEU A 302 2.11 2.81 -18.25
N SER A 303 1.18 1.85 -18.40
CA SER A 303 0.67 1.41 -19.70
C SER A 303 -0.06 2.53 -20.43
N ILE A 304 -0.88 3.30 -19.75
CA ILE A 304 -1.57 4.48 -20.31
C ILE A 304 -0.55 5.52 -20.77
N GLN A 305 0.47 5.79 -19.97
CA GLN A 305 1.53 6.72 -20.32
C GLN A 305 2.35 6.22 -21.52
N ARG A 306 2.69 4.95 -21.54
CA ARG A 306 3.40 4.31 -22.66
C ARG A 306 2.63 4.46 -23.97
N VAL A 307 1.32 4.19 -23.98
CA VAL A 307 0.46 4.38 -25.15
C VAL A 307 0.45 5.83 -25.62
N LYS A 308 0.35 6.80 -24.70
CA LYS A 308 0.41 8.23 -25.04
C LYS A 308 1.74 8.61 -25.68
N MET A 309 2.85 8.16 -25.11
CA MET A 309 4.20 8.43 -25.64
C MET A 309 4.40 7.79 -27.01
N PHE A 310 4.02 6.52 -27.20
CA PHE A 310 4.09 5.86 -28.52
C PHE A 310 3.26 6.58 -29.58
N SER A 311 2.07 7.05 -29.25
CA SER A 311 1.21 7.83 -30.17
C SER A 311 1.89 9.13 -30.59
N LEU A 312 2.55 9.80 -29.66
CA LEU A 312 3.28 11.04 -29.93
C LEU A 312 4.49 10.80 -30.82
N PHE A 313 5.26 9.71 -30.60
CA PHE A 313 6.37 9.30 -31.44
C PHE A 313 5.93 8.88 -32.84
N ALA A 314 4.88 8.09 -32.95
CA ALA A 314 4.32 7.68 -34.24
C ALA A 314 3.90 8.91 -35.04
N GLY A 315 3.25 9.88 -34.40
CA GLY A 315 2.87 11.16 -35.02
C GLY A 315 4.09 11.95 -35.52
N ALA A 316 5.07 12.17 -34.65
CA ALA A 316 6.29 12.91 -35.01
C ALA A 316 7.09 12.22 -36.13
N SER A 317 7.26 10.89 -36.07
CA SER A 317 7.92 10.12 -37.10
C SER A 317 7.18 10.16 -38.43
N THR A 318 5.85 10.10 -38.39
CA THR A 318 5.02 10.22 -39.60
C THR A 318 5.21 11.58 -40.29
N VAL A 319 5.19 12.67 -39.52
CA VAL A 319 5.44 14.02 -40.03
C VAL A 319 6.85 14.12 -40.65
N ALA A 320 7.88 13.58 -39.97
CA ALA A 320 9.25 13.59 -40.47
C ALA A 320 9.38 12.82 -41.78
N ILE A 321 8.73 11.66 -41.92
CA ILE A 321 8.70 10.85 -43.15
C ILE A 321 8.01 11.62 -44.28
N ILE A 322 6.87 12.27 -44.02
CA ILE A 322 6.15 13.07 -45.03
C ILE A 322 7.05 14.20 -45.52
N VAL A 323 7.71 14.94 -44.61
CA VAL A 323 8.64 16.03 -44.97
C VAL A 323 9.77 15.49 -45.85
N LEU A 324 10.35 14.33 -45.47
CA LEU A 324 11.41 13.68 -46.24
C LEU A 324 10.92 13.30 -47.66
N LEU A 325 9.75 12.70 -47.80
CA LEU A 325 9.16 12.34 -49.08
C LEU A 325 8.93 13.58 -50.00
N VAL A 326 8.45 14.67 -49.42
CA VAL A 326 8.26 15.94 -50.13
C VAL A 326 9.61 16.49 -50.64
N LEU A 327 10.64 16.47 -49.80
CA LEU A 327 11.99 16.89 -50.18
C LEU A 327 12.58 15.99 -51.28
N LEU A 328 12.46 14.68 -51.15
CA LEU A 328 12.90 13.72 -52.19
C LEU A 328 12.18 13.94 -53.53
N ARG A 329 10.85 14.19 -53.47
CA ARG A 329 10.06 14.50 -54.69
C ARG A 329 10.52 15.80 -55.38
N LYS A 330 10.73 16.86 -54.59
CA LYS A 330 11.29 18.13 -55.10
C LYS A 330 12.68 17.91 -55.72
N TRP A 331 13.54 17.16 -55.08
CA TRP A 331 14.85 16.83 -55.58
C TRP A 331 14.82 16.02 -56.86
N ASN A 332 13.95 15.04 -56.97
CA ASN A 332 13.80 14.23 -58.20
C ASN A 332 13.35 15.09 -59.38
N ILE A 333 12.45 16.06 -59.17
CA ILE A 333 12.02 17.00 -60.19
C ILE A 333 13.18 17.91 -60.64
N ILE A 334 13.99 18.42 -59.70
CA ILE A 334 15.16 19.26 -60.02
C ILE A 334 16.22 18.43 -60.77
N LEU A 335 16.50 17.20 -60.33
CA LEU A 335 17.42 16.32 -61.03
C LEU A 335 17.00 15.99 -62.45
N ARG A 336 15.72 15.67 -62.67
CA ARG A 336 15.18 15.43 -64.03
C ARG A 336 15.32 16.65 -64.91
N LYS A 337 15.10 17.85 -64.42
CA LYS A 337 15.30 19.09 -65.16
C LYS A 337 16.75 19.31 -65.51
N GLU A 338 17.67 19.08 -64.58
CA GLU A 338 19.13 19.22 -64.80
C GLU A 338 19.67 18.18 -65.81
N VAL A 339 19.22 16.93 -65.67
CA VAL A 339 19.59 15.87 -66.64
C VAL A 339 19.08 16.25 -68.00
N LYS A 340 17.85 16.68 -68.20
CA LYS A 340 17.29 17.09 -69.46
C LYS A 340 18.03 18.29 -70.05
N ARG A 341 18.45 19.25 -69.27
CA ARG A 341 19.27 20.41 -69.68
C ARG A 341 20.66 19.91 -70.15
N ARG A 342 21.31 19.07 -69.39
CA ARG A 342 22.67 18.52 -69.80
C ARG A 342 22.62 17.62 -70.98
N THR A 343 21.56 16.84 -71.17
CA THR A 343 21.39 16.02 -72.37
C THR A 343 21.25 16.90 -73.63
N ARG A 344 20.48 17.97 -73.53
CA ARG A 344 20.30 18.94 -74.61
C ARG A 344 21.57 19.72 -74.91
N GLU A 345 22.32 20.19 -73.91
CA GLU A 345 23.66 20.79 -74.10
C GLU A 345 24.64 19.84 -74.79
N LEU A 346 24.57 18.55 -74.51
CA LEU A 346 25.39 17.53 -75.09
C LEU A 346 24.97 17.25 -76.57
N GLU A 347 23.67 17.19 -76.88
CA GLU A 347 23.14 17.05 -78.23
C GLU A 347 23.54 18.24 -79.11
N GLU A 348 23.35 19.47 -78.58
CA GLU A 348 23.78 20.70 -79.33
C GLU A 348 25.29 20.70 -79.62
N SER A 349 26.11 20.36 -78.62
CA SER A 349 27.59 20.24 -78.83
C SER A 349 27.97 19.13 -79.81
N TYR A 350 27.24 18.00 -79.81
CA TYR A 350 27.47 16.92 -80.74
C TYR A 350 27.11 17.33 -82.18
N ASP A 351 26.02 18.05 -82.40
CA ASP A 351 25.59 18.55 -83.69
C ASP A 351 26.58 19.61 -84.27
N GLU A 352 27.07 20.52 -83.38
CA GLU A 352 28.11 21.49 -83.75
C GLU A 352 29.40 20.79 -84.16
N MET A 353 29.83 19.77 -83.43
CA MET A 353 31.04 18.98 -83.77
C MET A 353 30.88 18.23 -85.12
N LYS A 354 29.68 17.69 -85.38
CA LYS A 354 29.35 17.00 -86.61
C LYS A 354 29.40 17.95 -87.80
N GLN A 355 28.79 19.13 -87.67
CA GLN A 355 28.84 20.19 -88.68
C GLN A 355 30.29 20.62 -88.99
N TYR A 356 31.12 20.79 -87.94
CA TYR A 356 32.49 21.15 -88.05
C TYR A 356 33.27 20.06 -88.85
N LEU A 357 33.05 18.81 -88.50
CA LEU A 357 33.66 17.65 -89.23
C LEU A 357 33.24 17.59 -90.69
N GLU A 358 31.98 17.79 -90.99
CA GLU A 358 31.48 17.84 -92.38
C GLU A 358 32.12 18.97 -93.14
N THR A 359 32.26 20.17 -92.59
CA THR A 359 32.94 21.32 -93.19
C THR A 359 34.42 21.03 -93.48
N VAL A 360 35.13 20.44 -92.54
CA VAL A 360 36.55 20.07 -92.69
C VAL A 360 36.72 18.96 -93.77
N LEU A 361 35.83 18.02 -93.83
CA LEU A 361 35.82 16.99 -94.88
C LEU A 361 35.57 17.57 -96.25
N ASP A 362 34.67 18.52 -96.39
CA ASP A 362 34.40 19.20 -97.66
C ASP A 362 35.56 20.13 -98.11
N GLU A 363 36.24 20.78 -97.13
CA GLU A 363 37.48 21.51 -97.49
C GLU A 363 38.59 20.61 -97.91
N MET A 364 38.79 19.42 -97.32
CA MET A 364 39.76 18.46 -97.71
C MET A 364 39.46 17.87 -99.09
N LYS A 365 38.16 17.67 -99.44
CA LYS A 365 37.80 17.19 -100.82
C LYS A 365 38.04 18.24 -101.89
N ARG A 366 37.92 19.57 -101.56
CA ARG A 366 38.19 20.68 -102.48
C ARG A 366 39.69 20.91 -102.71
N LYS A 367 40.59 20.41 -101.85
CA LYS A 367 42.02 20.53 -101.94
C LYS A 367 42.72 19.35 -102.68
N LYS A 368 41.98 18.30 -103.07
CA LYS A 368 42.40 17.23 -103.97
C LYS A 368 41.91 17.55 -105.38
#